data_5d17771b0533fcd75c972bb18a450ed8
#
_entry.id   5d17771b0533fcd75c972bb18a450ed8
#
_cell.length_a   1.000
_cell.length_b   1.000
_cell.length_c   1.000
_cell.angle_alpha   90.00
_cell.angle_beta   90.00
_cell.angle_gamma   90.00
#
_symmetry.space_group_name_H-M   'P 1'
#
loop_
_entity.id
_entity.type
_entity.pdbx_description
1 polymer ?
#
loop_
_entity_poly.entity_id
_entity_poly.type
_entity_poly.pdbx_seq_one_letter_code
_entity_poly.pdbx_strand_id
1 'polypeptide(L)'
;MPISRRKILTGGAAAAAGSVAFVPQVVTGQAPAQLTGTNAGRRFKAFVRHGTGASVEELRLHPIQPHEVLVRTQASAVCYTIVGGALSNANVAQASIPNHSGMGVVEEVGSLVKRVQKGDRVVVPGTPQCGVCYQCLHGRADWCQFLDTAPAHPLAEMSDGTQIFEQAGLGGLSELMVVTEEYCCPVFTDLPAEQLSLLGDTVGTGLAAGRDLVQIEPGWNVVVQGAGPVGMGAIQSARLANAGQVIVIEPIRSRREIAMKVGGTIALDPNAEGNGLIAKIHSLCKGVTDRRFAGGRISGEGRLAVPDGADFTINAVGSDWFPPKVEVGPDPTAILPLQQCFDFTRAGGHIVMLGVAWRGNVSFNAASFSNRGRTFYSGQQGGLNMLRDIPRWVKLIENGVIDMKSMISATYPIERTREAIQAVGDRTVLGAVISFA
;
A
#
# COMPACT_ATOMS: atom_id res chain seq x y z
N MET A 1 -31.17 5.58 -47.64
CA MET A 1 -32.52 6.11 -47.29
C MET A 1 -32.41 6.81 -45.94
N PRO A 2 -32.66 8.11 -45.84
CA PRO A 2 -32.50 8.83 -44.58
C PRO A 2 -33.82 8.82 -43.79
N ILE A 3 -33.75 8.57 -42.50
CA ILE A 3 -34.90 8.56 -41.59
C ILE A 3 -35.10 9.98 -41.03
N SER A 4 -36.32 10.47 -41.27
CA SER A 4 -36.86 11.78 -41.01
C SER A 4 -36.96 12.12 -39.51
N ARG A 5 -36.60 13.40 -39.17
CA ARG A 5 -36.87 14.03 -37.87
C ARG A 5 -38.33 14.35 -37.72
N ARG A 6 -38.99 13.84 -36.69
CA ARG A 6 -40.36 14.22 -36.31
C ARG A 6 -40.35 15.50 -35.42
N LYS A 7 -41.12 16.48 -35.87
CA LYS A 7 -41.47 17.70 -35.13
C LYS A 7 -42.29 17.37 -33.90
N ILE A 8 -41.93 17.97 -32.77
CA ILE A 8 -42.78 17.98 -31.58
C ILE A 8 -43.50 19.33 -31.58
N LEU A 9 -44.81 19.25 -31.47
CA LEU A 9 -45.76 20.31 -31.46
C LEU A 9 -45.69 21.14 -30.18
N THR A 10 -45.72 22.44 -30.35
CA THR A 10 -45.92 23.45 -29.34
C THR A 10 -47.38 23.48 -28.86
N GLY A 11 -47.58 23.22 -27.57
CA GLY A 11 -48.86 23.50 -26.88
C GLY A 11 -48.55 24.42 -25.71
N GLY A 12 -48.95 25.67 -25.84
CA GLY A 12 -48.82 26.65 -24.77
C GLY A 12 -49.85 26.45 -23.67
N ALA A 13 -49.40 26.45 -22.44
CA ALA A 13 -50.22 26.75 -21.26
C ALA A 13 -49.45 27.76 -20.42
N ALA A 14 -49.95 28.93 -20.30
CA ALA A 14 -49.46 29.99 -19.44
C ALA A 14 -49.66 29.58 -17.98
N ALA A 15 -48.60 29.31 -17.25
CA ALA A 15 -48.63 29.18 -15.80
C ALA A 15 -47.90 30.41 -15.22
N ALA A 16 -48.57 31.09 -14.33
CA ALA A 16 -48.08 32.29 -13.65
C ALA A 16 -46.79 31.99 -12.88
N ALA A 17 -45.71 32.68 -13.24
CA ALA A 17 -44.46 32.64 -12.52
C ALA A 17 -44.57 33.47 -11.23
N GLY A 18 -44.79 32.79 -10.12
CA GLY A 18 -44.52 33.35 -8.79
C GLY A 18 -42.99 33.30 -8.58
N SER A 19 -42.34 34.46 -8.68
CA SER A 19 -40.92 34.60 -8.35
C SER A 19 -40.73 34.47 -6.85
N VAL A 20 -40.32 33.28 -6.39
CA VAL A 20 -39.75 33.11 -5.06
C VAL A 20 -38.34 33.68 -5.11
N ALA A 21 -38.18 34.90 -4.57
CA ALA A 21 -36.87 35.47 -4.37
C ALA A 21 -36.10 34.59 -3.36
N PHE A 22 -35.12 33.87 -3.85
CA PHE A 22 -34.14 33.19 -3.02
C PHE A 22 -33.24 34.27 -2.42
N VAL A 23 -33.53 34.66 -1.18
CA VAL A 23 -32.61 35.46 -0.37
C VAL A 23 -31.57 34.50 0.14
N PRO A 24 -30.28 34.63 -0.24
CA PRO A 24 -29.25 33.83 0.37
C PRO A 24 -29.18 34.23 1.85
N GLN A 25 -29.57 33.32 2.74
CA GLN A 25 -29.23 33.45 4.13
C GLN A 25 -27.72 33.41 4.22
N VAL A 26 -27.13 34.56 4.52
CA VAL A 26 -25.75 34.61 5.00
C VAL A 26 -25.75 33.80 6.29
N VAL A 27 -25.26 32.58 6.24
CA VAL A 27 -24.91 31.81 7.43
C VAL A 27 -23.80 32.62 8.09
N THR A 28 -24.19 33.45 9.06
CA THR A 28 -23.25 34.12 9.97
C THR A 28 -22.45 32.99 10.60
N GLY A 29 -21.14 32.97 10.32
CA GLY A 29 -20.24 31.95 10.81
C GLY A 29 -20.47 31.73 12.32
N GLN A 30 -20.82 30.50 12.66
CA GLN A 30 -20.70 30.06 14.04
C GLN A 30 -19.24 30.32 14.44
N ALA A 31 -19.07 30.99 15.57
CA ALA A 31 -17.77 31.12 16.20
C ALA A 31 -17.13 29.72 16.23
N PRO A 32 -15.84 29.58 15.93
CA PRO A 32 -15.18 28.29 15.95
C PRO A 32 -15.49 27.62 17.29
N ALA A 33 -16.03 26.42 17.24
CA ALA A 33 -16.30 25.62 18.42
C ALA A 33 -15.03 25.63 19.25
N GLN A 34 -15.12 25.99 20.53
CA GLN A 34 -13.96 25.93 21.41
C GLN A 34 -13.47 24.49 21.40
N LEU A 35 -12.27 24.29 20.89
CA LEU A 35 -11.59 23.01 20.83
C LEU A 35 -11.28 22.59 22.27
N THR A 36 -12.11 21.74 22.84
CA THR A 36 -11.95 21.21 24.21
C THR A 36 -11.29 19.84 24.16
N GLY A 37 -10.10 19.75 23.54
CA GLY A 37 -9.28 18.55 23.60
C GLY A 37 -8.62 18.42 24.96
N THR A 38 -8.83 17.30 25.67
CA THR A 38 -8.24 17.06 26.99
C THR A 38 -6.72 16.87 26.93
N ASN A 39 -6.18 16.50 25.76
CA ASN A 39 -4.75 16.28 25.53
C ASN A 39 -4.00 17.47 24.88
N ALA A 40 -4.66 18.58 24.63
CA ALA A 40 -4.01 19.79 24.10
C ALA A 40 -2.86 20.25 25.01
N GLY A 41 -1.72 20.56 24.40
CA GLY A 41 -0.50 20.95 25.11
C GLY A 41 0.33 19.78 25.66
N ARG A 42 -0.09 18.54 25.51
CA ARG A 42 0.68 17.35 25.86
C ARG A 42 1.99 17.32 25.07
N ARG A 43 3.07 16.96 25.75
CA ARG A 43 4.38 16.74 25.13
C ARG A 43 4.50 15.30 24.69
N PHE A 44 5.15 15.09 23.54
CA PHE A 44 5.42 13.76 22.98
C PHE A 44 6.62 13.83 22.04
N LYS A 45 7.27 12.69 21.80
CA LYS A 45 8.38 12.58 20.88
C LYS A 45 7.92 12.16 19.49
N ALA A 46 8.56 12.72 18.47
CA ALA A 46 8.37 12.32 17.07
C ALA A 46 9.68 12.44 16.30
N PHE A 47 9.86 11.60 15.30
CA PHE A 47 10.91 11.79 14.32
C PHE A 47 10.43 12.80 13.28
N VAL A 48 11.05 13.97 13.26
CA VAL A 48 10.61 15.11 12.45
C VAL A 48 11.60 15.38 11.33
N ARG A 49 11.08 15.53 10.13
CA ARG A 49 11.81 16.05 8.96
C ARG A 49 11.61 17.55 8.90
N HIS A 50 12.67 18.33 9.12
CA HIS A 50 12.63 19.80 9.09
C HIS A 50 13.93 20.39 8.53
N GLY A 51 13.84 21.58 7.92
CA GLY A 51 15.00 22.21 7.29
C GLY A 51 15.74 21.24 6.35
N THR A 52 17.05 21.07 6.57
CA THR A 52 17.91 20.16 5.79
C THR A 52 18.18 18.83 6.51
N GLY A 53 17.48 18.54 7.63
CA GLY A 53 17.73 17.36 8.45
C GLY A 53 16.46 16.66 8.91
N ALA A 54 16.67 15.62 9.69
CA ALA A 54 15.61 14.93 10.41
C ALA A 54 16.16 14.44 11.76
N SER A 55 15.39 14.59 12.82
CA SER A 55 15.76 14.24 14.19
C SER A 55 14.54 13.85 15.00
N VAL A 56 14.78 13.25 16.17
CA VAL A 56 13.73 13.05 17.16
C VAL A 56 13.58 14.33 17.94
N GLU A 57 12.38 14.88 17.94
CA GLU A 57 12.04 16.15 18.60
C GLU A 57 10.96 15.93 19.64
N GLU A 58 10.98 16.76 20.70
CA GLU A 58 9.85 16.88 21.62
C GLU A 58 8.88 17.93 21.10
N LEU A 59 7.66 17.52 20.87
CA LEU A 59 6.59 18.33 20.30
C LEU A 59 5.51 18.63 21.34
N ARG A 60 4.75 19.70 21.10
CA ARG A 60 3.58 20.08 21.87
C ARG A 60 2.34 19.91 21.03
N LEU A 61 1.43 19.01 21.43
CA LEU A 61 0.22 18.65 20.69
C LEU A 61 -0.77 19.83 20.63
N HIS A 62 -1.30 20.10 19.45
CA HIS A 62 -2.45 20.97 19.28
C HIS A 62 -3.77 20.25 19.64
N PRO A 63 -4.86 21.00 19.91
CA PRO A 63 -6.17 20.40 20.07
C PRO A 63 -6.60 19.63 18.82
N ILE A 64 -7.14 18.41 18.98
CA ILE A 64 -7.68 17.65 17.85
C ILE A 64 -8.98 18.28 17.31
N GLN A 65 -9.23 18.10 16.03
CA GLN A 65 -10.44 18.59 15.36
C GLN A 65 -11.63 17.64 15.59
N PRO A 66 -12.88 18.08 15.33
CA PRO A 66 -14.07 17.27 15.60
C PRO A 66 -14.10 15.89 14.90
N HIS A 67 -13.47 15.73 13.76
CA HIS A 67 -13.38 14.46 13.01
C HIS A 67 -12.12 13.65 13.27
N GLU A 68 -11.26 14.11 14.18
CA GLU A 68 -9.97 13.50 14.42
C GLU A 68 -9.98 12.55 15.61
N VAL A 69 -9.02 11.64 15.55
CA VAL A 69 -8.76 10.62 16.54
C VAL A 69 -7.29 10.77 16.97
N LEU A 70 -7.06 10.91 18.26
CA LEU A 70 -5.73 10.83 18.85
C LEU A 70 -5.41 9.37 19.16
N VAL A 71 -4.39 8.84 18.51
CA VAL A 71 -3.92 7.47 18.71
C VAL A 71 -2.56 7.50 19.40
N ARG A 72 -2.45 6.87 20.56
CA ARG A 72 -1.16 6.57 21.18
C ARG A 72 -0.54 5.41 20.43
N THR A 73 0.51 5.71 19.69
CA THR A 73 1.22 4.74 18.86
C THR A 73 1.88 3.68 19.74
N GLN A 74 1.73 2.42 19.37
CA GLN A 74 2.43 1.29 19.99
C GLN A 74 3.55 0.78 19.09
N ALA A 75 3.33 0.74 17.78
CA ALA A 75 4.32 0.32 16.82
C ALA A 75 4.07 0.96 15.43
N SER A 76 5.15 1.17 14.67
CA SER A 76 5.09 1.64 13.29
C SER A 76 6.16 0.94 12.45
N ALA A 77 5.73 0.23 11.41
CA ALA A 77 6.64 -0.41 10.46
C ALA A 77 7.21 0.63 9.49
N VAL A 78 8.52 0.67 9.36
CA VAL A 78 9.20 1.62 8.47
C VAL A 78 9.02 1.21 7.02
N CYS A 79 8.37 2.06 6.21
CA CYS A 79 8.21 1.83 4.78
C CYS A 79 9.45 2.28 3.99
N TYR A 80 9.84 1.52 2.99
CA TYR A 80 10.97 1.88 2.12
C TYR A 80 10.73 3.20 1.36
N THR A 81 9.48 3.54 1.04
CA THR A 81 9.13 4.73 0.27
C THR A 81 9.50 6.05 0.97
N ILE A 82 9.56 6.06 2.31
CA ILE A 82 9.93 7.26 3.06
C ILE A 82 11.43 7.49 3.15
N VAL A 83 12.26 6.46 2.89
CA VAL A 83 13.71 6.49 3.13
C VAL A 83 14.38 7.69 2.45
N GLY A 84 14.09 7.89 1.16
CA GLY A 84 14.69 8.99 0.39
C GLY A 84 14.35 10.37 0.95
N GLY A 85 13.09 10.61 1.32
CA GLY A 85 12.64 11.87 1.90
C GLY A 85 13.18 12.08 3.32
N ALA A 86 13.10 11.05 4.15
CA ALA A 86 13.50 11.13 5.57
C ALA A 86 15.01 11.31 5.78
N LEU A 87 15.85 10.74 4.89
CA LEU A 87 17.31 10.84 4.97
C LEU A 87 17.92 11.88 4.03
N SER A 88 17.11 12.57 3.23
CA SER A 88 17.57 13.63 2.33
C SER A 88 18.11 14.84 3.09
N ASN A 89 19.13 15.49 2.52
CA ASN A 89 19.64 16.79 2.96
C ASN A 89 18.98 17.96 2.19
N ALA A 90 18.01 17.72 1.34
CA ALA A 90 17.26 18.78 0.66
C ALA A 90 16.48 19.61 1.69
N ASN A 91 16.45 20.93 1.54
CA ASN A 91 15.64 21.77 2.42
C ASN A 91 14.14 21.53 2.18
N VAL A 92 13.38 21.31 3.25
CA VAL A 92 11.91 21.19 3.20
C VAL A 92 11.26 22.47 3.65
N ALA A 93 10.25 22.91 2.92
CA ALA A 93 9.49 24.13 3.26
C ALA A 93 8.57 23.92 4.46
N GLN A 94 8.16 22.69 4.71
CA GLN A 94 7.22 22.34 5.78
C GLN A 94 7.79 21.20 6.62
N ALA A 95 7.84 21.41 7.93
CA ALA A 95 8.27 20.38 8.86
C ALA A 95 7.17 19.33 9.02
N SER A 96 7.55 18.04 9.00
CA SER A 96 6.58 16.95 9.01
C SER A 96 7.11 15.69 9.69
N ILE A 97 6.20 14.90 10.23
CA ILE A 97 6.47 13.56 10.75
C ILE A 97 6.28 12.58 9.57
N PRO A 98 7.33 11.85 9.17
CA PRO A 98 7.22 10.88 8.09
C PRO A 98 6.53 9.58 8.51
N ASN A 99 6.36 8.69 7.56
CA ASN A 99 5.68 7.41 7.59
C ASN A 99 4.16 7.52 7.56
N HIS A 100 3.56 6.54 6.86
CA HIS A 100 2.15 6.55 6.49
C HIS A 100 1.43 5.28 6.98
N SER A 101 1.84 4.74 8.11
CA SER A 101 1.13 3.66 8.78
C SER A 101 1.57 3.53 10.24
N GLY A 102 0.72 2.91 11.05
CA GLY A 102 1.02 2.62 12.43
C GLY A 102 -0.03 1.72 13.06
N MET A 103 0.18 1.41 14.33
CA MET A 103 -0.74 0.68 15.17
C MET A 103 -0.69 1.28 16.58
N GLY A 104 -1.86 1.45 17.21
CA GLY A 104 -1.90 2.03 18.54
C GLY A 104 -3.25 1.86 19.25
N VAL A 105 -3.43 2.65 20.30
CA VAL A 105 -4.65 2.70 21.10
C VAL A 105 -5.25 4.09 21.03
N VAL A 106 -6.53 4.19 20.77
CA VAL A 106 -7.28 5.45 20.77
C VAL A 106 -7.28 6.05 22.17
N GLU A 107 -6.77 7.26 22.32
CA GLU A 107 -6.76 8.00 23.59
C GLU A 107 -7.84 9.08 23.67
N GLU A 108 -8.16 9.70 22.54
CA GLU A 108 -9.18 10.73 22.46
C GLU A 108 -9.84 10.71 21.08
N VAL A 109 -11.11 11.08 21.02
CA VAL A 109 -11.88 11.20 19.79
C VAL A 109 -12.56 12.55 19.71
N GLY A 110 -12.57 13.17 18.54
CA GLY A 110 -13.32 14.38 18.26
C GLY A 110 -14.83 14.14 18.34
N SER A 111 -15.59 15.20 18.51
CA SER A 111 -17.03 15.16 18.79
C SER A 111 -17.88 14.55 17.66
N LEU A 112 -17.36 14.45 16.45
CA LEU A 112 -18.05 13.91 15.27
C LEU A 112 -17.59 12.48 14.90
N VAL A 113 -16.58 11.95 15.58
CA VAL A 113 -16.08 10.58 15.38
C VAL A 113 -17.13 9.57 15.83
N LYS A 114 -17.34 8.53 15.03
CA LYS A 114 -18.33 7.46 15.27
C LYS A 114 -17.78 6.05 15.17
N ARG A 115 -16.68 5.87 14.43
CA ARG A 115 -16.12 4.54 14.10
C ARG A 115 -15.39 3.89 15.27
N VAL A 116 -14.72 4.69 16.08
CA VAL A 116 -13.86 4.23 17.17
C VAL A 116 -14.13 5.02 18.44
N GLN A 117 -13.73 4.46 19.56
CA GLN A 117 -13.85 5.09 20.87
C GLN A 117 -12.53 4.94 21.66
N LYS A 118 -12.39 5.72 22.72
CA LYS A 118 -11.24 5.63 23.63
C LYS A 118 -11.04 4.20 24.13
N GLY A 119 -9.82 3.70 24.04
CA GLY A 119 -9.42 2.36 24.43
C GLY A 119 -9.39 1.35 23.28
N ASP A 120 -9.97 1.66 22.13
CA ASP A 120 -9.91 0.77 20.96
C ASP A 120 -8.47 0.63 20.46
N ARG A 121 -8.07 -0.60 20.15
CA ARG A 121 -6.83 -0.86 19.40
C ARG A 121 -7.10 -0.69 17.90
N VAL A 122 -6.28 0.08 17.23
CA VAL A 122 -6.47 0.39 15.81
C VAL A 122 -5.19 0.17 15.02
N VAL A 123 -5.32 -0.49 13.87
CA VAL A 123 -4.33 -0.38 12.80
C VAL A 123 -4.67 0.87 12.00
N VAL A 124 -3.66 1.67 11.72
CA VAL A 124 -3.78 2.91 10.92
C VAL A 124 -3.08 2.67 9.58
N PRO A 125 -3.82 2.28 8.52
CA PRO A 125 -3.24 2.03 7.21
C PRO A 125 -3.01 3.32 6.40
N GLY A 126 -2.13 3.26 5.42
CA GLY A 126 -1.82 4.38 4.54
C GLY A 126 -2.94 4.80 3.58
N THR A 127 -4.02 4.03 3.49
CA THR A 127 -5.21 4.38 2.71
C THR A 127 -6.44 4.46 3.59
N PRO A 128 -7.22 5.56 3.51
CA PRO A 128 -8.46 5.71 4.26
C PRO A 128 -9.59 4.89 3.64
N GLN A 129 -10.66 4.68 4.40
CA GLN A 129 -11.90 4.09 3.91
C GLN A 129 -13.10 4.75 4.59
N CYS A 130 -13.75 5.70 3.93
CA CYS A 130 -14.95 6.34 4.48
C CYS A 130 -16.20 5.46 4.39
N GLY A 131 -16.27 4.56 3.40
CA GLY A 131 -17.41 3.66 3.17
C GLY A 131 -18.57 4.29 2.39
N VAL A 132 -18.57 5.58 2.12
CA VAL A 132 -19.71 6.31 1.53
C VAL A 132 -19.40 7.05 0.22
N CYS A 133 -18.13 7.26 -0.12
CA CYS A 133 -17.76 7.92 -1.36
C CYS A 133 -17.95 6.99 -2.57
N TYR A 134 -17.93 7.57 -3.77
CA TYR A 134 -18.09 6.82 -5.01
C TYR A 134 -17.15 5.61 -5.08
N GLN A 135 -15.87 5.80 -4.80
CA GLN A 135 -14.88 4.74 -4.89
C GLN A 135 -15.14 3.60 -3.88
N CYS A 136 -15.43 3.93 -2.64
CA CYS A 136 -15.75 2.92 -1.62
C CYS A 136 -17.00 2.10 -1.98
N LEU A 137 -18.04 2.76 -2.50
CA LEU A 137 -19.30 2.11 -2.89
C LEU A 137 -19.14 1.21 -4.13
N HIS A 138 -18.11 1.47 -4.96
CA HIS A 138 -17.81 0.68 -6.17
C HIS A 138 -16.66 -0.34 -5.97
N GLY A 139 -16.34 -0.66 -4.71
CA GLY A 139 -15.37 -1.70 -4.39
C GLY A 139 -13.89 -1.29 -4.52
N ARG A 140 -13.61 0.00 -4.72
CA ARG A 140 -12.26 0.56 -4.83
C ARG A 140 -11.96 1.44 -3.61
N ALA A 141 -12.07 0.84 -2.41
CA ALA A 141 -11.76 1.54 -1.16
C ALA A 141 -10.31 2.05 -1.11
N ASP A 142 -9.40 1.40 -1.80
CA ASP A 142 -8.02 1.82 -2.00
C ASP A 142 -7.85 3.21 -2.67
N TRP A 143 -8.89 3.71 -3.34
CA TRP A 143 -8.99 5.05 -3.93
C TRP A 143 -10.04 5.91 -3.23
N CYS A 144 -10.25 5.70 -1.94
CA CYS A 144 -11.17 6.53 -1.16
C CYS A 144 -10.88 8.02 -1.35
N GLN A 145 -11.92 8.82 -1.59
CA GLN A 145 -11.77 10.25 -1.86
C GLN A 145 -11.17 11.04 -0.68
N PHE A 146 -11.20 10.50 0.53
CA PHE A 146 -10.50 11.07 1.69
C PHE A 146 -8.98 11.06 1.56
N LEU A 147 -8.41 10.25 0.65
CA LEU A 147 -6.97 10.24 0.41
C LEU A 147 -6.44 11.61 -0.05
N ASP A 148 -7.24 12.34 -0.81
CA ASP A 148 -6.87 13.63 -1.40
C ASP A 148 -7.48 14.84 -0.66
N THR A 149 -8.28 14.60 0.38
CA THR A 149 -9.07 15.64 1.04
C THR A 149 -8.73 15.84 2.51
N ALA A 150 -7.73 15.15 3.05
CA ALA A 150 -7.30 15.33 4.43
C ALA A 150 -6.90 16.81 4.66
N PRO A 151 -7.53 17.52 5.63
CA PRO A 151 -7.22 18.91 5.88
C PRO A 151 -5.78 19.03 6.38
N ALA A 152 -4.95 19.79 5.66
CA ALA A 152 -3.60 20.10 6.05
C ALA A 152 -3.60 21.20 7.13
N HIS A 153 -3.65 20.82 8.39
CA HIS A 153 -3.38 21.72 9.50
C HIS A 153 -2.27 21.12 10.39
N PRO A 154 -1.52 21.95 11.14
CA PRO A 154 -0.47 21.43 11.99
C PRO A 154 -1.09 20.67 13.18
N LEU A 155 -0.54 19.47 13.47
CA LEU A 155 -0.94 18.68 14.64
C LEU A 155 -0.24 19.12 15.92
N ALA A 156 0.93 19.75 15.80
CA ALA A 156 1.79 20.09 16.91
C ALA A 156 2.74 21.23 16.55
N GLU A 157 3.50 21.67 17.53
CA GLU A 157 4.58 22.64 17.36
C GLU A 157 5.86 22.21 18.08
N MET A 158 7.00 22.64 17.59
CA MET A 158 8.29 22.57 18.28
C MET A 158 8.42 23.71 19.31
N SER A 159 9.44 23.65 20.16
CA SER A 159 9.70 24.66 21.19
C SER A 159 9.99 26.08 20.65
N ASP A 160 10.41 26.18 19.39
CA ASP A 160 10.65 27.44 18.69
C ASP A 160 9.41 27.98 17.93
N GLY A 161 8.26 27.29 18.05
CA GLY A 161 7.02 27.64 17.37
C GLY A 161 6.89 27.08 15.95
N THR A 162 7.85 26.28 15.46
CA THR A 162 7.76 25.63 14.17
C THR A 162 6.57 24.66 14.14
N GLN A 163 5.65 24.87 13.21
CA GLN A 163 4.46 24.06 13.05
C GLN A 163 4.77 22.72 12.38
N ILE A 164 4.22 21.63 12.92
CA ILE A 164 4.48 20.25 12.49
C ILE A 164 3.23 19.64 11.84
N PHE A 165 3.43 19.04 10.68
CA PHE A 165 2.39 18.38 9.90
C PHE A 165 2.65 16.87 9.80
N GLU A 166 1.63 16.10 9.46
CA GLU A 166 1.81 14.69 9.12
C GLU A 166 2.14 14.53 7.64
N GLN A 167 3.07 13.64 7.33
CA GLN A 167 3.24 13.17 5.98
C GLN A 167 2.08 12.22 5.63
N ALA A 168 1.42 12.48 4.52
CA ALA A 168 0.25 11.71 4.07
C ALA A 168 -0.88 11.60 5.12
N GLY A 169 -1.00 12.59 6.01
CA GLY A 169 -2.06 12.65 7.01
C GLY A 169 -1.97 11.63 8.14
N LEU A 170 -0.79 11.03 8.41
CA LEU A 170 -0.68 9.94 9.38
C LEU A 170 0.45 10.10 10.41
N GLY A 171 1.64 10.53 9.99
CA GLY A 171 2.74 10.81 10.93
C GLY A 171 3.17 9.61 11.80
N GLY A 172 3.30 8.41 11.20
CA GLY A 172 3.47 7.17 11.96
C GLY A 172 4.76 7.04 12.78
N LEU A 173 5.76 7.91 12.61
CA LEU A 173 7.01 7.90 13.40
C LEU A 173 6.92 8.85 14.60
N SER A 174 5.87 8.74 15.38
CA SER A 174 5.63 9.54 16.59
C SER A 174 4.93 8.73 17.69
N GLU A 175 5.09 9.14 18.93
CA GLU A 175 4.35 8.56 20.06
C GLU A 175 2.85 8.81 19.98
N LEU A 176 2.43 9.85 19.25
CA LEU A 176 1.03 10.21 19.04
C LEU A 176 0.77 10.45 17.55
N MET A 177 -0.24 9.79 17.00
CA MET A 177 -0.79 10.10 15.67
C MET A 177 -2.12 10.81 15.82
N VAL A 178 -2.33 11.87 15.03
CA VAL A 178 -3.64 12.53 14.88
C VAL A 178 -4.14 12.19 13.49
N VAL A 179 -5.21 11.43 13.40
CA VAL A 179 -5.74 10.92 12.13
C VAL A 179 -7.25 11.08 12.09
N THR A 180 -7.84 11.10 10.90
CA THR A 180 -9.30 11.03 10.83
C THR A 180 -9.80 9.59 11.01
N GLU A 181 -11.06 9.41 11.42
CA GLU A 181 -11.61 8.07 11.67
C GLU A 181 -11.58 7.15 10.44
N GLU A 182 -11.52 7.72 9.24
CA GLU A 182 -11.41 6.98 7.98
C GLU A 182 -10.13 6.17 7.87
N TYR A 183 -9.07 6.55 8.59
CA TYR A 183 -7.82 5.79 8.69
C TYR A 183 -7.80 4.79 9.85
N CYS A 184 -8.83 4.75 10.69
CA CYS A 184 -8.86 3.85 11.83
C CYS A 184 -9.52 2.51 11.49
N CYS A 185 -8.76 1.42 11.55
CA CYS A 185 -9.29 0.06 11.48
C CYS A 185 -9.24 -0.60 12.87
N PRO A 186 -10.36 -0.70 13.60
CA PRO A 186 -10.36 -1.32 14.92
C PRO A 186 -10.06 -2.81 14.80
N VAL A 187 -9.25 -3.32 15.75
CA VAL A 187 -8.86 -4.73 15.84
C VAL A 187 -9.03 -5.26 17.25
N PHE A 188 -9.65 -6.44 17.38
CA PHE A 188 -9.93 -7.10 18.65
C PHE A 188 -9.03 -8.32 18.80
N THR A 189 -7.80 -8.10 19.26
CA THR A 189 -6.77 -9.15 19.35
C THR A 189 -5.68 -8.77 20.34
N ASP A 190 -5.03 -9.78 20.94
CA ASP A 190 -3.85 -9.62 21.80
C ASP A 190 -2.52 -9.77 21.02
N LEU A 191 -2.56 -9.88 19.70
CA LEU A 191 -1.33 -9.94 18.89
C LEU A 191 -0.43 -8.74 19.17
N PRO A 192 0.91 -8.93 19.15
CA PRO A 192 1.88 -7.85 19.33
C PRO A 192 1.66 -6.70 18.35
N ALA A 193 1.80 -5.46 18.84
CA ALA A 193 1.61 -4.27 18.05
C ALA A 193 2.58 -4.21 16.86
N GLU A 194 3.79 -4.71 17.03
CA GLU A 194 4.82 -4.79 15.99
C GLU A 194 4.33 -5.62 14.78
N GLN A 195 3.66 -6.75 15.03
CA GLN A 195 3.11 -7.59 13.96
C GLN A 195 1.93 -6.89 13.27
N LEU A 196 1.05 -6.25 14.03
CA LEU A 196 -0.11 -5.55 13.51
C LEU A 196 0.28 -4.30 12.70
N SER A 197 1.38 -3.62 13.05
CA SER A 197 1.86 -2.43 12.32
C SER A 197 2.23 -2.73 10.86
N LEU A 198 2.63 -3.96 10.54
CA LEU A 198 2.93 -4.39 9.18
C LEU A 198 1.68 -4.50 8.28
N LEU A 199 0.49 -4.67 8.89
CA LEU A 199 -0.78 -4.76 8.16
C LEU A 199 -1.23 -3.41 7.60
N GLY A 200 -0.81 -2.32 8.22
CA GLY A 200 -1.19 -0.97 7.81
C GLY A 200 -0.59 -0.53 6.48
N ASP A 201 0.50 -1.16 6.03
CA ASP A 201 1.16 -0.81 4.78
C ASP A 201 1.94 -1.99 4.17
N THR A 202 3.13 -2.29 4.65
CA THR A 202 4.13 -3.09 3.96
C THR A 202 3.66 -4.51 3.60
N VAL A 203 3.45 -5.37 4.58
CA VAL A 203 2.97 -6.75 4.32
C VAL A 203 1.51 -6.74 3.87
N GLY A 204 0.69 -5.84 4.45
CA GLY A 204 -0.71 -5.65 4.07
C GLY A 204 -0.91 -5.36 2.58
N THR A 205 -0.07 -4.52 1.99
CA THR A 205 -0.07 -4.23 0.54
C THR A 205 0.09 -5.49 -0.30
N GLY A 206 1.03 -6.36 0.07
CA GLY A 206 1.25 -7.62 -0.63
C GLY A 206 0.10 -8.61 -0.45
N LEU A 207 -0.44 -8.70 0.77
CA LEU A 207 -1.60 -9.55 1.06
C LEU A 207 -2.83 -9.13 0.26
N ALA A 208 -3.08 -7.82 0.12
CA ALA A 208 -4.21 -7.29 -0.64
C ALA A 208 -4.08 -7.57 -2.14
N ALA A 209 -2.90 -7.41 -2.72
CA ALA A 209 -2.69 -7.50 -4.16
C ALA A 209 -3.11 -8.84 -4.77
N GLY A 210 -2.86 -9.94 -4.08
CA GLY A 210 -3.20 -11.28 -4.54
C GLY A 210 -4.68 -11.65 -4.32
N ARG A 211 -5.47 -10.75 -3.77
CA ARG A 211 -6.89 -10.97 -3.48
C ARG A 211 -7.79 -9.90 -4.09
N ASP A 212 -7.42 -8.64 -3.99
CA ASP A 212 -8.33 -7.52 -4.23
C ASP A 212 -8.20 -6.92 -5.62
N LEU A 213 -6.99 -6.86 -6.14
CA LEU A 213 -6.76 -6.47 -7.53
C LEU A 213 -6.94 -7.64 -8.48
N VAL A 214 -6.44 -8.82 -8.12
CA VAL A 214 -6.57 -10.05 -8.90
C VAL A 214 -6.87 -11.19 -7.93
N GLN A 215 -7.98 -11.88 -8.16
CA GLN A 215 -8.26 -13.10 -7.41
C GLN A 215 -7.43 -14.25 -7.99
N ILE A 216 -6.40 -14.63 -7.25
CA ILE A 216 -5.58 -15.79 -7.61
C ILE A 216 -6.45 -17.04 -7.55
N GLU A 217 -6.49 -17.80 -8.64
CA GLU A 217 -7.20 -19.08 -8.67
C GLU A 217 -6.30 -20.24 -8.23
N PRO A 218 -6.86 -21.28 -7.59
CA PRO A 218 -6.11 -22.47 -7.22
C PRO A 218 -5.43 -23.10 -8.44
N GLY A 219 -4.16 -23.46 -8.27
CA GLY A 219 -3.35 -24.07 -9.32
C GLY A 219 -2.61 -23.10 -10.22
N TRP A 220 -2.80 -21.80 -10.12
CA TRP A 220 -2.07 -20.81 -10.90
C TRP A 220 -0.57 -20.82 -10.62
N ASN A 221 0.22 -20.49 -11.64
CA ASN A 221 1.64 -20.16 -11.51
C ASN A 221 1.75 -18.66 -11.21
N VAL A 222 2.22 -18.33 -10.02
CA VAL A 222 2.40 -16.95 -9.55
C VAL A 222 3.89 -16.63 -9.50
N VAL A 223 4.30 -15.53 -10.11
CA VAL A 223 5.66 -14.98 -10.00
C VAL A 223 5.62 -13.74 -9.11
N VAL A 224 6.43 -13.72 -8.07
CA VAL A 224 6.62 -12.55 -7.21
C VAL A 224 8.04 -12.04 -7.39
N GLN A 225 8.16 -10.83 -7.93
CA GLN A 225 9.43 -10.17 -8.15
C GLN A 225 9.70 -9.18 -7.01
N GLY A 226 10.79 -9.45 -6.27
CA GLY A 226 11.14 -8.80 -5.01
C GLY A 226 10.52 -9.50 -3.79
N ALA A 227 11.37 -9.88 -2.82
CA ALA A 227 10.97 -10.47 -1.55
C ALA A 227 11.27 -9.54 -0.36
N GLY A 228 11.00 -8.24 -0.52
CA GLY A 228 10.85 -7.30 0.58
C GLY A 228 9.53 -7.56 1.34
N PRO A 229 9.18 -6.76 2.37
CA PRO A 229 7.95 -6.99 3.15
C PRO A 229 6.68 -7.06 2.29
N VAL A 230 6.57 -6.22 1.26
CA VAL A 230 5.46 -6.24 0.29
C VAL A 230 5.44 -7.57 -0.48
N GLY A 231 6.58 -7.99 -1.03
CA GLY A 231 6.69 -9.27 -1.75
C GLY A 231 6.39 -10.47 -0.85
N MET A 232 6.82 -10.44 0.41
CA MET A 232 6.50 -11.48 1.40
C MET A 232 4.98 -11.57 1.68
N GLY A 233 4.29 -10.44 1.72
CA GLY A 233 2.83 -10.42 1.78
C GLY A 233 2.19 -11.06 0.56
N ALA A 234 2.69 -10.74 -0.65
CA ALA A 234 2.21 -11.31 -1.90
C ALA A 234 2.45 -12.83 -1.99
N ILE A 235 3.61 -13.32 -1.53
CA ILE A 235 3.93 -14.76 -1.46
C ILE A 235 2.92 -15.48 -0.56
N GLN A 236 2.67 -14.95 0.62
CA GLN A 236 1.71 -15.52 1.56
C GLN A 236 0.28 -15.48 1.00
N SER A 237 -0.11 -14.38 0.32
CA SER A 237 -1.41 -14.28 -0.35
C SER A 237 -1.59 -15.34 -1.44
N ALA A 238 -0.57 -15.56 -2.28
CA ALA A 238 -0.58 -16.61 -3.30
C ALA A 238 -0.71 -18.01 -2.67
N ARG A 239 0.00 -18.26 -1.57
CA ARG A 239 -0.11 -19.51 -0.82
C ARG A 239 -1.52 -19.73 -0.25
N LEU A 240 -2.11 -18.68 0.32
CA LEU A 240 -3.48 -18.70 0.86
C LEU A 240 -4.53 -18.98 -0.22
N ALA A 241 -4.28 -18.52 -1.45
CA ALA A 241 -5.16 -18.77 -2.60
C ALA A 241 -4.94 -20.15 -3.23
N ASN A 242 -4.09 -21.02 -2.67
CA ASN A 242 -3.72 -22.31 -3.21
C ASN A 242 -3.12 -22.24 -4.64
N ALA A 243 -2.26 -21.23 -4.88
CA ALA A 243 -1.48 -21.20 -6.12
C ALA A 243 -0.69 -22.53 -6.30
N GLY A 244 -0.61 -23.01 -7.53
CA GLY A 244 0.09 -24.25 -7.85
C GLY A 244 1.59 -24.11 -7.70
N GLN A 245 2.13 -22.94 -8.09
CA GLN A 245 3.51 -22.56 -7.86
C GLN A 245 3.58 -21.09 -7.43
N VAL A 246 4.53 -20.78 -6.55
CA VAL A 246 4.91 -19.41 -6.18
C VAL A 246 6.39 -19.25 -6.42
N ILE A 247 6.75 -18.66 -7.55
CA ILE A 247 8.13 -18.45 -7.98
C ILE A 247 8.58 -17.07 -7.54
N VAL A 248 9.62 -17.01 -6.72
CA VAL A 248 10.15 -15.79 -6.13
C VAL A 248 11.45 -15.39 -6.82
N ILE A 249 11.57 -14.15 -7.22
CA ILE A 249 12.78 -13.57 -7.81
C ILE A 249 13.32 -12.51 -6.86
N GLU A 250 14.50 -12.76 -6.27
CA GLU A 250 15.08 -11.89 -5.23
C GLU A 250 16.62 -12.02 -5.22
N PRO A 251 17.39 -10.93 -5.33
CA PRO A 251 18.85 -10.99 -5.28
C PRO A 251 19.39 -11.36 -3.89
N ILE A 252 18.74 -10.97 -2.81
CA ILE A 252 19.23 -11.15 -1.44
C ILE A 252 18.96 -12.58 -0.95
N ARG A 253 20.01 -13.33 -0.70
CA ARG A 253 19.93 -14.75 -0.33
C ARG A 253 19.07 -14.99 0.92
N SER A 254 19.28 -14.22 1.98
CA SER A 254 18.52 -14.38 3.23
C SER A 254 17.02 -14.17 3.04
N ARG A 255 16.63 -13.25 2.14
CA ARG A 255 15.23 -13.02 1.79
C ARG A 255 14.65 -14.17 0.97
N ARG A 256 15.42 -14.77 0.05
CA ARG A 256 14.99 -16.01 -0.64
C ARG A 256 14.70 -17.12 0.35
N GLU A 257 15.54 -17.29 1.37
CA GLU A 257 15.37 -18.31 2.40
C GLU A 257 14.09 -18.10 3.24
N ILE A 258 13.77 -16.85 3.60
CA ILE A 258 12.52 -16.50 4.29
C ILE A 258 11.32 -16.72 3.35
N ALA A 259 11.41 -16.29 2.10
CA ALA A 259 10.36 -16.47 1.11
C ALA A 259 9.92 -17.92 0.95
N MET A 260 10.89 -18.86 0.95
CA MET A 260 10.60 -20.29 0.91
C MET A 260 9.88 -20.80 2.16
N LYS A 261 10.15 -20.24 3.34
CA LYS A 261 9.46 -20.61 4.60
C LYS A 261 8.00 -20.16 4.61
N VAL A 262 7.69 -19.00 4.00
CA VAL A 262 6.36 -18.40 4.08
C VAL A 262 5.45 -18.73 2.89
N GLY A 263 5.92 -19.59 1.97
CA GLY A 263 5.04 -20.11 0.91
C GLY A 263 5.60 -20.10 -0.51
N GLY A 264 6.80 -19.57 -0.71
CA GLY A 264 7.50 -19.72 -1.98
C GLY A 264 7.78 -21.20 -2.30
N THR A 265 7.63 -21.58 -3.55
CA THR A 265 7.92 -22.96 -4.01
C THR A 265 9.26 -23.04 -4.74
N ILE A 266 9.69 -21.95 -5.37
CA ILE A 266 10.95 -21.81 -6.08
C ILE A 266 11.47 -20.40 -5.80
N ALA A 267 12.78 -20.28 -5.52
CA ALA A 267 13.43 -18.98 -5.36
C ALA A 267 14.61 -18.87 -6.33
N LEU A 268 14.62 -17.81 -7.12
CA LEU A 268 15.62 -17.54 -8.15
C LEU A 268 16.42 -16.27 -7.82
N ASP A 269 17.70 -16.32 -8.10
CA ASP A 269 18.58 -15.15 -8.06
C ASP A 269 18.60 -14.51 -9.45
N PRO A 270 18.12 -13.29 -9.65
CA PRO A 270 18.09 -12.65 -10.96
C PRO A 270 19.51 -12.45 -11.54
N ASN A 271 20.53 -12.31 -10.68
CA ASN A 271 21.91 -12.16 -11.13
C ASN A 271 22.48 -13.49 -11.64
N ALA A 272 22.17 -14.61 -10.98
CA ALA A 272 22.61 -15.92 -11.39
C ALA A 272 21.92 -16.38 -12.69
N GLU A 273 20.65 -16.09 -12.85
CA GLU A 273 19.88 -16.44 -14.06
C GLU A 273 20.19 -15.51 -15.24
N GLY A 274 20.53 -14.25 -14.99
CA GLY A 274 20.89 -13.27 -16.01
C GLY A 274 19.87 -13.19 -17.15
N ASN A 275 20.35 -13.20 -18.39
CA ASN A 275 19.49 -13.18 -19.58
C ASN A 275 18.62 -14.44 -19.76
N GLY A 276 18.91 -15.51 -19.04
CA GLY A 276 18.12 -16.75 -19.05
C GLY A 276 16.85 -16.71 -18.21
N LEU A 277 16.66 -15.67 -17.38
CA LEU A 277 15.59 -15.61 -16.40
C LEU A 277 14.20 -15.76 -17.03
N ILE A 278 13.91 -15.08 -18.15
CA ILE A 278 12.62 -15.17 -18.84
C ILE A 278 12.35 -16.60 -19.32
N ALA A 279 13.33 -17.20 -20.00
CA ALA A 279 13.22 -18.58 -20.49
C ALA A 279 13.05 -19.58 -19.33
N LYS A 280 13.73 -19.33 -18.21
CA LYS A 280 13.60 -20.14 -17.00
C LYS A 280 12.17 -20.09 -16.45
N ILE A 281 11.59 -18.90 -16.29
CA ILE A 281 10.19 -18.73 -15.83
C ILE A 281 9.23 -19.47 -16.78
N HIS A 282 9.37 -19.27 -18.09
CA HIS A 282 8.52 -19.95 -19.06
C HIS A 282 8.65 -21.48 -18.93
N SER A 283 9.86 -22.01 -18.73
CA SER A 283 10.06 -23.46 -18.55
C SER A 283 9.41 -24.02 -17.29
N LEU A 284 9.38 -23.23 -16.20
CA LEU A 284 8.76 -23.60 -14.93
C LEU A 284 7.22 -23.53 -14.98
N CYS A 285 6.69 -22.60 -15.78
CA CYS A 285 5.25 -22.37 -15.93
C CYS A 285 4.63 -23.07 -17.14
N LYS A 286 5.24 -24.14 -17.60
CA LYS A 286 4.65 -24.93 -18.70
C LYS A 286 3.29 -25.47 -18.32
N GLY A 287 2.30 -25.15 -19.13
CA GLY A 287 0.99 -25.77 -19.03
C GLY A 287 1.00 -27.23 -19.49
N VAL A 288 -0.03 -27.97 -19.08
CA VAL A 288 -0.26 -29.33 -19.60
C VAL A 288 -0.70 -29.21 -21.05
N THR A 289 0.13 -29.60 -21.99
CA THR A 289 -0.25 -29.72 -23.39
C THR A 289 -1.17 -30.94 -23.54
N ASP A 290 -2.45 -30.72 -23.82
CA ASP A 290 -3.31 -31.81 -24.24
C ASP A 290 -2.88 -32.23 -25.63
N ARG A 291 -2.23 -33.40 -25.72
CA ARG A 291 -1.74 -33.98 -26.97
C ARG A 291 -2.84 -34.14 -28.03
N ARG A 292 -4.11 -34.21 -27.65
CA ARG A 292 -5.25 -34.25 -28.56
C ARG A 292 -5.38 -32.99 -29.42
N PHE A 293 -4.92 -31.85 -28.90
CA PHE A 293 -4.90 -30.59 -29.64
C PHE A 293 -3.58 -30.38 -30.40
N ALA A 294 -2.49 -30.94 -29.91
CA ALA A 294 -1.18 -30.85 -30.58
C ALA A 294 -1.12 -31.63 -31.92
N GLY A 295 -1.94 -32.65 -32.10
CA GLY A 295 -2.05 -33.41 -33.33
C GLY A 295 -3.15 -32.96 -34.34
N GLY A 296 -3.90 -31.92 -33.99
CA GLY A 296 -4.94 -31.37 -34.84
C GLY A 296 -4.39 -30.53 -36.00
N ARG A 297 -5.20 -30.32 -37.03
CA ARG A 297 -4.94 -29.73 -38.35
C ARG A 297 -4.21 -28.38 -38.43
N ILE A 298 -3.64 -27.88 -37.37
CA ILE A 298 -2.90 -26.63 -37.37
C ILE A 298 -1.42 -26.99 -37.37
N SER A 299 -0.88 -27.16 -38.52
CA SER A 299 0.56 -27.26 -38.78
C SER A 299 1.19 -25.92 -38.55
N GLY A 300 1.49 -25.61 -37.30
CA GLY A 300 2.21 -24.45 -36.90
C GLY A 300 2.72 -24.73 -35.51
N GLU A 301 4.01 -25.00 -35.40
CA GLU A 301 4.65 -25.12 -34.12
C GLU A 301 4.21 -23.96 -33.21
N GLY A 302 3.56 -24.27 -32.11
CA GLY A 302 3.27 -23.33 -31.06
C GLY A 302 1.92 -22.62 -31.03
N ARG A 303 0.99 -22.83 -31.99
CA ARG A 303 -0.31 -22.11 -31.97
C ARG A 303 -1.36 -22.70 -31.04
N LEU A 304 -1.20 -23.93 -30.58
CA LEU A 304 -2.09 -24.58 -29.62
C LEU A 304 -1.39 -24.99 -28.34
N ALA A 305 -0.10 -24.64 -28.19
CA ALA A 305 0.55 -24.80 -26.90
C ALA A 305 -0.14 -23.87 -25.89
N VAL A 306 -0.43 -24.39 -24.70
CA VAL A 306 -0.76 -23.53 -23.56
C VAL A 306 0.35 -22.49 -23.49
N PRO A 307 0.01 -21.18 -23.51
CA PRO A 307 1.05 -20.16 -23.53
C PRO A 307 1.95 -20.35 -22.33
N ASP A 308 3.23 -20.55 -22.59
CA ASP A 308 4.23 -20.59 -21.53
C ASP A 308 4.26 -19.25 -20.80
N GLY A 309 4.38 -19.27 -19.48
CA GLY A 309 4.44 -18.10 -18.64
C GLY A 309 3.50 -18.17 -17.43
N ALA A 310 3.69 -17.23 -16.53
CA ALA A 310 2.93 -17.13 -15.30
C ALA A 310 1.47 -16.69 -15.57
N ASP A 311 0.54 -17.23 -14.79
CA ASP A 311 -0.86 -16.78 -14.75
C ASP A 311 -0.95 -15.39 -14.16
N PHE A 312 -0.13 -15.14 -13.12
CA PHE A 312 -0.09 -13.88 -12.41
C PHE A 312 1.34 -13.50 -12.04
N THR A 313 1.71 -12.26 -12.31
CA THR A 313 3.01 -11.70 -11.94
C THR A 313 2.81 -10.46 -11.07
N ILE A 314 3.50 -10.42 -9.93
CA ILE A 314 3.47 -9.32 -8.97
C ILE A 314 4.86 -8.67 -8.92
N ASN A 315 4.94 -7.39 -9.29
CA ASN A 315 6.14 -6.59 -9.11
C ASN A 315 6.12 -5.87 -7.76
N ALA A 316 6.99 -6.30 -6.85
CA ALA A 316 7.22 -5.67 -5.55
C ALA A 316 8.62 -5.02 -5.44
N VAL A 317 9.28 -4.77 -6.58
CA VAL A 317 10.60 -4.11 -6.64
C VAL A 317 10.41 -2.63 -6.82
N GLY A 318 10.97 -1.84 -5.91
CA GLY A 318 11.03 -0.36 -6.00
C GLY A 318 12.44 0.13 -6.37
N SER A 319 12.53 1.37 -6.88
CA SER A 319 13.81 2.02 -7.19
C SER A 319 14.68 2.18 -5.95
N ASP A 320 15.99 2.07 -6.11
CA ASP A 320 16.94 2.33 -5.03
C ASP A 320 17.08 3.84 -4.76
N TRP A 321 16.90 4.23 -3.50
CA TRP A 321 17.23 5.59 -3.04
C TRP A 321 18.74 5.75 -2.82
N PHE A 322 19.37 4.70 -2.30
CA PHE A 322 20.79 4.60 -2.01
C PHE A 322 21.30 3.24 -2.45
N PRO A 323 22.60 3.09 -2.76
CA PRO A 323 23.18 1.78 -3.02
C PRO A 323 22.96 0.86 -1.80
N PRO A 324 22.35 -0.32 -1.98
CA PRO A 324 22.19 -1.28 -0.89
C PRO A 324 23.55 -1.76 -0.35
N LYS A 325 23.58 -2.14 0.94
CA LYS A 325 24.77 -2.74 1.59
C LYS A 325 24.68 -4.28 1.65
N VAL A 326 23.92 -4.85 0.76
CA VAL A 326 23.71 -6.29 0.60
C VAL A 326 23.75 -6.62 -0.90
N GLU A 327 23.41 -7.85 -1.29
CA GLU A 327 23.32 -8.22 -2.70
C GLU A 327 22.35 -7.30 -3.45
N VAL A 328 22.82 -6.77 -4.58
CA VAL A 328 22.04 -5.82 -5.39
C VAL A 328 21.37 -6.55 -6.55
N GLY A 329 20.20 -6.06 -6.96
CA GLY A 329 19.55 -6.51 -8.19
C GLY A 329 20.22 -5.93 -9.44
N PRO A 330 19.87 -6.44 -10.63
CA PRO A 330 20.50 -6.04 -11.89
C PRO A 330 20.13 -4.60 -12.32
N ASP A 331 19.10 -4.00 -11.73
CA ASP A 331 18.63 -2.67 -12.10
C ASP A 331 18.15 -1.87 -10.88
N PRO A 332 18.88 -0.78 -10.50
CA PRO A 332 18.51 0.07 -9.38
C PRO A 332 17.30 0.96 -9.66
N THR A 333 16.86 1.08 -10.92
CA THR A 333 15.71 1.92 -11.30
C THR A 333 14.37 1.22 -11.11
N ALA A 334 14.36 -0.10 -10.96
CA ALA A 334 13.19 -0.98 -10.93
C ALA A 334 12.38 -1.03 -12.25
N ILE A 335 12.91 -0.50 -13.34
CA ILE A 335 12.27 -0.52 -14.66
C ILE A 335 12.40 -1.90 -15.31
N LEU A 336 13.61 -2.48 -15.30
CA LEU A 336 13.84 -3.82 -15.85
C LEU A 336 12.99 -4.89 -15.15
N PRO A 337 12.92 -4.97 -13.80
CA PRO A 337 12.02 -5.88 -13.12
C PRO A 337 10.56 -5.72 -13.56
N LEU A 338 10.06 -4.51 -13.67
CA LEU A 338 8.69 -4.26 -14.11
C LEU A 338 8.45 -4.70 -15.56
N GLN A 339 9.41 -4.45 -16.46
CA GLN A 339 9.34 -4.89 -17.85
C GLN A 339 9.37 -6.42 -17.95
N GLN A 340 10.22 -7.08 -17.16
CA GLN A 340 10.29 -8.54 -17.09
C GLN A 340 8.98 -9.17 -16.61
N CYS A 341 8.22 -8.53 -15.72
CA CYS A 341 6.90 -9.01 -15.32
C CYS A 341 5.97 -9.16 -16.53
N PHE A 342 6.05 -8.23 -17.49
CA PHE A 342 5.29 -8.33 -18.72
C PHE A 342 5.71 -9.55 -19.55
N ASP A 343 7.01 -9.82 -19.63
CA ASP A 343 7.54 -10.93 -20.40
C ASP A 343 7.29 -12.30 -19.72
N PHE A 344 7.29 -12.35 -18.38
CA PHE A 344 6.98 -13.56 -17.62
C PHE A 344 5.52 -14.00 -17.79
N THR A 345 4.60 -13.06 -18.00
CA THR A 345 3.17 -13.31 -17.96
C THR A 345 2.67 -13.90 -19.28
N ARG A 346 1.94 -15.02 -19.22
CA ARG A 346 1.32 -15.65 -20.38
C ARG A 346 0.27 -14.75 -21.04
N ALA A 347 -0.18 -15.12 -22.24
CA ALA A 347 -1.34 -14.49 -22.85
C ALA A 347 -2.59 -14.69 -21.96
N GLY A 348 -3.39 -13.65 -21.80
CA GLY A 348 -4.55 -13.62 -20.91
C GLY A 348 -4.21 -13.60 -19.41
N GLY A 349 -2.94 -13.49 -19.05
CA GLY A 349 -2.51 -13.42 -17.66
C GLY A 349 -2.58 -12.00 -17.07
N HIS A 350 -2.23 -11.89 -15.79
CA HIS A 350 -2.39 -10.70 -14.98
C HIS A 350 -1.06 -10.17 -14.45
N ILE A 351 -0.93 -8.87 -14.36
CA ILE A 351 0.26 -8.19 -13.82
C ILE A 351 -0.20 -7.15 -12.81
N VAL A 352 0.41 -7.14 -11.64
CA VAL A 352 0.19 -6.11 -10.60
C VAL A 352 1.51 -5.41 -10.30
N MET A 353 1.49 -4.09 -10.30
CA MET A 353 2.60 -3.24 -9.89
C MET A 353 2.35 -2.74 -8.46
N LEU A 354 3.22 -3.12 -7.53
CA LEU A 354 3.25 -2.63 -6.15
C LEU A 354 4.54 -1.84 -5.88
N GLY A 355 5.63 -2.26 -6.49
CA GLY A 355 6.91 -1.57 -6.37
C GLY A 355 6.85 -0.17 -7.00
N VAL A 356 7.43 0.82 -6.31
CA VAL A 356 7.42 2.21 -6.78
C VAL A 356 8.70 2.51 -7.55
N ALA A 357 8.56 2.66 -8.87
CA ALA A 357 9.64 3.12 -9.74
C ALA A 357 9.51 4.65 -9.91
N TRP A 358 10.29 5.41 -9.14
CA TRP A 358 10.21 6.87 -9.13
C TRP A 358 10.77 7.55 -10.38
N ARG A 359 11.55 6.84 -11.18
CA ARG A 359 12.28 7.38 -12.33
C ARG A 359 12.25 6.42 -13.50
N GLY A 360 11.99 6.93 -14.68
CA GLY A 360 12.03 6.18 -15.92
C GLY A 360 10.66 5.79 -16.46
N ASN A 361 10.69 5.28 -17.68
CA ASN A 361 9.52 4.85 -18.43
C ASN A 361 9.62 3.36 -18.74
N VAL A 362 8.49 2.67 -18.70
CA VAL A 362 8.38 1.31 -19.21
C VAL A 362 7.88 1.35 -20.64
N SER A 363 8.55 0.63 -21.54
CA SER A 363 8.16 0.53 -22.94
C SER A 363 7.70 -0.87 -23.27
N PHE A 364 6.54 -0.99 -23.89
CA PHE A 364 6.00 -2.25 -24.36
C PHE A 364 5.82 -2.24 -25.87
N ASN A 365 6.09 -3.38 -26.51
CA ASN A 365 5.74 -3.55 -27.91
C ASN A 365 4.21 -3.51 -28.06
N ALA A 366 3.68 -2.57 -28.85
CA ALA A 366 2.25 -2.34 -28.98
C ALA A 366 1.48 -3.58 -29.47
N ALA A 367 2.02 -4.30 -30.45
CA ALA A 367 1.41 -5.52 -30.96
C ALA A 367 1.40 -6.65 -29.91
N SER A 368 2.51 -6.78 -29.14
CA SER A 368 2.57 -7.75 -28.04
C SER A 368 1.59 -7.40 -26.93
N PHE A 369 1.42 -6.11 -26.64
CA PHE A 369 0.46 -5.64 -25.64
C PHE A 369 -0.98 -5.96 -26.07
N SER A 370 -1.39 -5.57 -27.29
CA SER A 370 -2.78 -5.72 -27.75
C SER A 370 -3.15 -7.17 -28.07
N ASN A 371 -2.21 -7.95 -28.64
CA ASN A 371 -2.54 -9.30 -29.16
C ASN A 371 -2.44 -10.39 -28.10
N ARG A 372 -1.99 -10.09 -26.88
CA ARG A 372 -1.84 -11.10 -25.83
C ARG A 372 -2.88 -11.00 -24.71
N GLY A 373 -3.74 -9.98 -24.71
CA GLY A 373 -4.84 -9.85 -23.76
C GLY A 373 -4.44 -9.83 -22.28
N ARG A 374 -3.19 -9.39 -21.98
CA ARG A 374 -2.72 -9.25 -20.60
C ARG A 374 -3.42 -8.09 -19.92
N THR A 375 -3.73 -8.24 -18.64
CA THR A 375 -4.32 -7.18 -17.84
C THR A 375 -3.29 -6.65 -16.86
N PHE A 376 -3.12 -5.33 -16.84
CA PHE A 376 -2.22 -4.63 -15.92
C PHE A 376 -3.04 -3.91 -14.86
N TYR A 377 -2.71 -4.14 -13.59
CA TYR A 377 -3.42 -3.56 -12.45
C TYR A 377 -2.47 -2.69 -11.62
N SER A 378 -3.03 -1.61 -11.09
CA SER A 378 -2.43 -0.83 -10.02
C SER A 378 -3.49 -0.48 -8.98
N GLY A 379 -3.07 -0.25 -7.74
CA GLY A 379 -3.94 0.15 -6.67
C GLY A 379 -3.13 0.64 -5.47
N GLN A 380 -3.69 1.58 -4.74
CA GLN A 380 -3.09 2.02 -3.49
C GLN A 380 -3.05 0.84 -2.51
N GLN A 381 -1.90 0.65 -1.87
CA GLN A 381 -1.68 -0.47 -0.94
C GLN A 381 -2.22 -1.82 -1.44
N GLY A 382 -2.00 -2.13 -2.75
CA GLY A 382 -2.40 -3.40 -3.33
C GLY A 382 -3.91 -3.61 -3.47
N GLY A 383 -4.70 -2.55 -3.40
CA GLY A 383 -6.16 -2.63 -3.46
C GLY A 383 -6.82 -2.85 -2.09
N LEU A 384 -6.12 -2.55 -1.01
CA LEU A 384 -6.58 -2.79 0.37
C LEU A 384 -7.99 -2.24 0.65
N ASN A 385 -8.86 -3.12 1.12
CA ASN A 385 -10.12 -2.78 1.78
C ASN A 385 -9.96 -3.01 3.29
N MET A 386 -9.47 -2.01 4.02
CA MET A 386 -8.98 -2.19 5.38
C MET A 386 -10.01 -2.77 6.35
N LEU A 387 -11.28 -2.31 6.28
CA LEU A 387 -12.33 -2.76 7.21
C LEU A 387 -12.77 -4.20 6.94
N ARG A 388 -12.56 -4.71 5.73
CA ARG A 388 -12.83 -6.09 5.36
C ARG A 388 -11.64 -7.00 5.64
N ASP A 389 -10.44 -6.55 5.27
CA ASP A 389 -9.28 -7.43 5.12
C ASP A 389 -8.43 -7.53 6.38
N ILE A 390 -8.15 -6.42 7.05
CA ILE A 390 -7.32 -6.42 8.25
C ILE A 390 -7.91 -7.33 9.34
N PRO A 391 -9.22 -7.29 9.68
CA PRO A 391 -9.78 -8.20 10.66
C PRO A 391 -9.69 -9.69 10.27
N ARG A 392 -9.77 -9.99 8.97
CA ARG A 392 -9.60 -11.36 8.44
C ARG A 392 -8.16 -11.84 8.57
N TRP A 393 -7.21 -10.98 8.22
CA TRP A 393 -5.79 -11.30 8.36
C TRP A 393 -5.37 -11.46 9.81
N VAL A 394 -5.90 -10.65 10.72
CA VAL A 394 -5.71 -10.84 12.17
C VAL A 394 -6.07 -12.27 12.59
N LYS A 395 -7.22 -12.77 12.14
CA LYS A 395 -7.62 -14.18 12.40
C LYS A 395 -6.65 -15.19 11.82
N LEU A 396 -6.14 -14.97 10.63
CA LEU A 396 -5.17 -15.86 9.99
C LEU A 396 -3.80 -15.82 10.68
N ILE A 397 -3.41 -14.66 11.23
CA ILE A 397 -2.19 -14.53 12.03
C ILE A 397 -2.35 -15.25 13.37
N GLU A 398 -3.46 -15.08 14.09
CA GLU A 398 -3.78 -15.77 15.34
C GLU A 398 -3.72 -17.29 15.18
N ASN A 399 -4.17 -17.81 14.04
CA ASN A 399 -4.15 -19.23 13.71
C ASN A 399 -2.81 -19.71 13.13
N GLY A 400 -1.79 -18.86 13.03
CA GLY A 400 -0.47 -19.20 12.48
C GLY A 400 -0.45 -19.48 10.99
N VAL A 401 -1.48 -19.05 10.24
CA VAL A 401 -1.58 -19.25 8.79
C VAL A 401 -0.80 -18.16 8.04
N ILE A 402 -0.81 -16.93 8.55
CA ILE A 402 0.05 -15.83 8.09
C ILE A 402 1.18 -15.65 9.10
N ASP A 403 2.42 -15.72 8.62
CA ASP A 403 3.62 -15.48 9.43
C ASP A 403 4.04 -14.02 9.37
N MET A 404 3.65 -13.24 10.37
CA MET A 404 4.09 -11.85 10.52
C MET A 404 5.40 -11.75 11.32
N LYS A 405 5.69 -12.72 12.17
CA LYS A 405 6.87 -12.70 13.04
C LYS A 405 8.17 -12.75 12.24
N SER A 406 8.24 -13.62 11.22
CA SER A 406 9.42 -13.71 10.35
C SER A 406 9.65 -12.47 9.47
N MET A 407 8.65 -11.57 9.37
CA MET A 407 8.76 -10.33 8.61
C MET A 407 9.53 -9.24 9.38
N ILE A 408 9.66 -9.36 10.70
CA ILE A 408 10.32 -8.37 11.55
C ILE A 408 11.76 -8.83 11.82
N SER A 409 12.73 -8.13 11.21
CA SER A 409 14.16 -8.41 11.45
C SER A 409 14.70 -7.67 12.67
N ALA A 410 14.18 -6.47 12.93
CA ALA A 410 14.66 -5.62 14.01
C ALA A 410 13.56 -4.67 14.51
N THR A 411 13.57 -4.43 15.82
CA THR A 411 12.73 -3.45 16.50
C THR A 411 13.62 -2.39 17.11
N TYR A 412 13.23 -1.12 16.98
CA TYR A 412 13.99 0.04 17.44
C TYR A 412 13.13 0.93 18.33
N PRO A 413 13.67 1.53 19.39
CA PRO A 413 13.00 2.62 20.09
C PRO A 413 12.99 3.88 19.23
N ILE A 414 12.12 4.83 19.56
CA ILE A 414 11.96 6.08 18.78
C ILE A 414 13.29 6.86 18.63
N GLU A 415 14.14 6.85 19.63
CA GLU A 415 15.46 7.53 19.62
C GLU A 415 16.39 6.98 18.51
N ARG A 416 16.18 5.76 18.07
CA ARG A 416 16.95 5.10 17.02
C ARG A 416 16.22 5.05 15.67
N THR A 417 15.20 5.88 15.47
CA THR A 417 14.41 5.91 14.23
C THR A 417 15.26 6.16 12.98
N ARG A 418 16.23 7.09 13.05
CA ARG A 418 17.14 7.34 11.91
C ARG A 418 17.93 6.09 11.53
N GLU A 419 18.38 5.31 12.51
CA GLU A 419 19.10 4.06 12.27
C GLU A 419 18.19 3.01 11.63
N ALA A 420 16.94 2.89 12.10
CA ALA A 420 15.94 2.00 11.51
C ALA A 420 15.67 2.35 10.03
N ILE A 421 15.48 3.64 9.73
CA ILE A 421 15.27 4.11 8.35
C ILE A 421 16.50 3.81 7.48
N GLN A 422 17.72 4.02 8.03
CA GLN A 422 18.96 3.71 7.32
C GLN A 422 19.09 2.21 7.04
N ALA A 423 18.78 1.35 8.02
CA ALA A 423 18.83 -0.11 7.85
C ALA A 423 17.85 -0.61 6.76
N VAL A 424 16.67 0.02 6.66
CA VAL A 424 15.71 -0.23 5.58
C VAL A 424 16.27 0.24 4.24
N GLY A 425 16.88 1.43 4.19
CA GLY A 425 17.52 1.99 3.00
C GLY A 425 18.70 1.14 2.51
N ASP A 426 19.53 0.68 3.42
CA ASP A 426 20.67 -0.22 3.19
C ASP A 426 20.24 -1.66 2.85
N ARG A 427 18.94 -1.99 3.01
CA ARG A 427 18.35 -3.34 2.83
C ARG A 427 18.92 -4.42 3.74
N THR A 428 19.61 -4.06 4.83
CA THR A 428 20.21 -4.99 5.80
C THR A 428 19.17 -5.67 6.70
N VAL A 429 17.94 -5.17 6.72
CA VAL A 429 16.79 -5.75 7.41
C VAL A 429 15.68 -6.10 6.40
N LEU A 430 14.86 -7.09 6.69
CA LEU A 430 13.65 -7.35 5.93
C LEU A 430 12.58 -6.32 6.32
N GLY A 431 12.22 -6.25 7.61
CA GLY A 431 11.32 -5.25 8.16
C GLY A 431 11.91 -4.66 9.43
N ALA A 432 11.90 -3.34 9.54
CA ALA A 432 12.21 -2.58 10.74
C ALA A 432 10.94 -1.98 11.33
N VAL A 433 10.76 -2.11 12.64
CA VAL A 433 9.60 -1.58 13.36
C VAL A 433 10.09 -0.63 14.45
N ILE A 434 9.49 0.54 14.53
CA ILE A 434 9.65 1.42 15.69
C ILE A 434 8.61 1.01 16.73
N SER A 435 9.07 0.68 17.94
CA SER A 435 8.22 0.35 19.09
C SER A 435 8.20 1.54 20.05
N PHE A 436 7.02 1.91 20.45
CA PHE A 436 6.75 2.99 21.40
C PHE A 436 6.29 2.33 22.71
N ALA A 437 7.26 2.01 23.58
CA ALA A 437 7.01 1.32 24.83
C ALA A 437 6.30 2.21 25.87
#